data_d8393021a783e36fe08e0d908f8249ee
#
_entry.id   d8393021a783e36fe08e0d908f8249ee
#
_cell.length_a   1.000
_cell.length_b   1.000
_cell.length_c   1.000
_cell.angle_alpha   90.00
_cell.angle_beta   90.00
_cell.angle_gamma   90.00
#
_symmetry.space_group_name_H-M   'P 1'
#
loop_
_entity.id
_entity.type
_entity.pdbx_description
1 polymer ?
#
loop_
_entity_poly.entity_id
_entity_poly.type
_entity_poly.pdbx_seq_one_letter_code
_entity_poly.pdbx_strand_id
1 'polypeptide(L)'
;DGAFNLDVFRGFLLRSGLGAEEFQNILRTQYKSIQLNEALNASAFIPDDHLNKFVSSINHHRDITFKRISLADEANKESLSEEEIANYYNEEGYQFMVESKASFSIIDLNTNFLESKLKVTDSEVSAELINLEEQSSNSGQKRISHIQVDFDSLSKIEALQKVDDIKKQLDSGLISFEDAVTNFSDDLGSKSLEGDLGYTDGTIFPLEFEEAIKDLSLNEISSVVELSSSLHLIKLTESNVDSFTAKDARNSLIDQKTQSLFASIEENILSSIDGNKNLFEISQLEDLPIKSFSNVSLNDAPEYLKTSEDFLDAYDSLSPGEILEFPIDNDRLVFLEVEEFFPERQKTLAEAEKDISEILKLQKVQDNLNDLVDESILLFAKTNSSELTSYEDLKRDTSLLPNSMVSEIFALRNDQINQIRRFDSLEGDTYVYTLDSIDQIELEDSSDEDSQQNEFAKSAVINIEDSLLMEQLRSNASIKLGNLL
;
A
#
# COMPACT_ATOMS: atom_id res chain seq x y z
N ASP A 1 -1.26 -28.69 -16.89
CA ASP A 1 -1.77 -29.48 -18.02
C ASP A 1 -1.87 -28.74 -19.36
N GLY A 2 -1.60 -27.45 -19.46
CA GLY A 2 -1.51 -26.67 -20.71
C GLY A 2 -2.78 -26.60 -21.57
N ALA A 3 -3.90 -27.21 -21.15
CA ALA A 3 -5.15 -27.15 -21.85
C ALA A 3 -5.88 -25.81 -21.62
N PHE A 4 -6.36 -25.20 -22.71
CA PHE A 4 -7.14 -23.98 -22.66
C PHE A 4 -8.46 -24.20 -21.92
N ASN A 5 -8.70 -23.41 -20.83
CA ASN A 5 -9.95 -23.45 -20.08
C ASN A 5 -10.79 -22.21 -20.41
N LEU A 6 -11.92 -22.43 -21.05
CA LEU A 6 -12.82 -21.37 -21.51
C LEU A 6 -13.44 -20.55 -20.37
N ASP A 7 -13.74 -21.18 -19.22
CA ASP A 7 -14.37 -20.48 -18.09
C ASP A 7 -13.39 -19.61 -17.35
N VAL A 8 -12.15 -20.07 -17.19
CA VAL A 8 -11.03 -19.23 -16.66
C VAL A 8 -10.78 -18.05 -17.59
N PHE A 9 -10.80 -18.27 -18.90
CA PHE A 9 -10.62 -17.21 -19.88
C PHE A 9 -11.75 -16.16 -19.83
N ARG A 10 -13.00 -16.60 -19.75
CA ARG A 10 -14.16 -15.69 -19.58
C ARG A 10 -14.06 -14.89 -18.30
N GLY A 11 -13.71 -15.53 -17.19
CA GLY A 11 -13.50 -14.87 -15.90
C GLY A 11 -12.36 -13.84 -15.94
N PHE A 12 -11.30 -14.11 -16.70
CA PHE A 12 -10.21 -13.14 -16.93
C PHE A 12 -10.71 -11.93 -17.73
N LEU A 13 -11.42 -12.12 -18.83
CA LEU A 13 -11.96 -11.04 -19.66
C LEU A 13 -12.90 -10.14 -18.87
N LEU A 14 -13.80 -10.72 -18.07
CA LEU A 14 -14.72 -9.97 -17.20
C LEU A 14 -13.98 -9.09 -16.17
N ARG A 15 -12.96 -9.64 -15.52
CA ARG A 15 -12.15 -8.87 -14.54
C ARG A 15 -11.31 -7.79 -15.18
N SER A 16 -10.88 -7.97 -16.42
CA SER A 16 -10.06 -7.02 -17.17
C SER A 16 -10.89 -5.94 -17.88
N GLY A 17 -12.23 -6.07 -17.89
CA GLY A 17 -13.12 -5.16 -18.62
C GLY A 17 -12.97 -5.22 -20.14
N LEU A 18 -12.37 -6.30 -20.69
CA LEU A 18 -12.07 -6.45 -22.12
C LEU A 18 -13.08 -7.36 -22.80
N GLY A 19 -13.53 -6.96 -23.98
CA GLY A 19 -14.25 -7.83 -24.90
C GLY A 19 -13.32 -8.90 -25.52
N ALA A 20 -13.87 -10.06 -25.89
CA ALA A 20 -13.07 -11.13 -26.48
C ALA A 20 -12.40 -10.70 -27.82
N GLU A 21 -13.07 -9.90 -28.61
CA GLU A 21 -12.54 -9.37 -29.88
C GLU A 21 -11.43 -8.34 -29.63
N GLU A 22 -11.61 -7.48 -28.65
CA GLU A 22 -10.62 -6.49 -28.23
C GLU A 22 -9.34 -7.16 -27.70
N PHE A 23 -9.49 -8.18 -26.85
CA PHE A 23 -8.38 -8.97 -26.37
C PHE A 23 -7.62 -9.69 -27.50
N GLN A 24 -8.34 -10.26 -28.49
CA GLN A 24 -7.72 -10.86 -29.67
C GLN A 24 -6.94 -9.83 -30.49
N ASN A 25 -7.44 -8.61 -30.64
CA ASN A 25 -6.75 -7.53 -31.37
C ASN A 25 -5.49 -7.08 -30.64
N ILE A 26 -5.53 -6.99 -29.31
CA ILE A 26 -4.36 -6.71 -28.48
C ILE A 26 -3.30 -7.80 -28.67
N LEU A 27 -3.68 -9.07 -28.58
CA LEU A 27 -2.76 -10.20 -28.80
C LEU A 27 -2.18 -10.21 -30.20
N ARG A 28 -2.99 -9.96 -31.25
CA ARG A 28 -2.49 -9.86 -32.65
C ARG A 28 -1.46 -8.77 -32.80
N THR A 29 -1.68 -7.61 -32.17
CA THR A 29 -0.75 -6.47 -32.23
C THR A 29 0.54 -6.81 -31.49
N GLN A 30 0.47 -7.39 -30.32
CA GLN A 30 1.64 -7.85 -29.56
C GLN A 30 2.44 -8.91 -30.34
N TYR A 31 1.75 -9.91 -30.91
CA TYR A 31 2.41 -10.96 -31.66
C TYR A 31 3.11 -10.41 -32.91
N LYS A 32 2.48 -9.47 -33.62
CA LYS A 32 3.12 -8.80 -34.76
C LYS A 32 4.37 -8.01 -34.36
N SER A 33 4.33 -7.36 -33.21
CA SER A 33 5.49 -6.62 -32.67
C SER A 33 6.61 -7.59 -32.28
N ILE A 34 6.30 -8.70 -31.62
CA ILE A 34 7.28 -9.74 -31.27
C ILE A 34 7.89 -10.35 -32.54
N GLN A 35 7.08 -10.75 -33.53
CA GLN A 35 7.58 -11.32 -34.77
C GLN A 35 8.45 -10.33 -35.58
N LEU A 36 8.12 -9.03 -35.55
CA LEU A 36 8.94 -8.01 -36.18
C LEU A 36 10.30 -7.91 -35.50
N ASN A 37 10.32 -7.84 -34.17
CA ASN A 37 11.54 -7.77 -33.38
C ASN A 37 12.40 -9.05 -33.58
N GLU A 38 11.79 -10.23 -33.55
CA GLU A 38 12.49 -11.48 -33.81
C GLU A 38 13.09 -11.53 -35.22
N ALA A 39 12.35 -11.04 -36.23
CA ALA A 39 12.83 -10.98 -37.60
C ALA A 39 13.99 -9.98 -37.78
N LEU A 40 13.93 -8.81 -37.13
CA LEU A 40 14.98 -7.82 -37.11
C LEU A 40 16.24 -8.38 -36.45
N ASN A 41 16.10 -8.99 -35.26
CA ASN A 41 17.20 -9.61 -34.52
C ASN A 41 17.85 -10.76 -35.32
N ALA A 42 17.04 -11.61 -35.98
CA ALA A 42 17.53 -12.69 -36.79
C ALA A 42 18.22 -12.21 -38.10
N SER A 43 17.91 -11.00 -38.57
CA SER A 43 18.51 -10.41 -39.77
C SER A 43 19.73 -9.53 -39.45
N ALA A 44 20.00 -9.24 -38.20
CA ALA A 44 21.12 -8.43 -37.77
C ALA A 44 22.44 -9.13 -38.12
N PHE A 45 23.22 -8.53 -38.98
CA PHE A 45 24.54 -9.00 -39.35
C PHE A 45 25.60 -8.03 -38.86
N ILE A 46 26.39 -8.47 -37.90
CA ILE A 46 27.52 -7.71 -37.37
C ILE A 46 28.81 -8.33 -37.94
N PRO A 47 29.58 -7.57 -38.74
CA PRO A 47 30.87 -8.06 -39.19
C PRO A 47 31.79 -8.40 -38.01
N ASP A 48 32.52 -9.50 -38.09
CA ASP A 48 33.42 -9.97 -37.00
C ASP A 48 34.43 -8.88 -36.59
N ASP A 49 34.94 -8.09 -37.55
CA ASP A 49 35.87 -6.98 -37.27
C ASP A 49 35.19 -5.87 -36.41
N HIS A 50 33.88 -5.61 -36.59
CA HIS A 50 33.13 -4.66 -35.75
C HIS A 50 32.84 -5.25 -34.38
N LEU A 51 32.48 -6.52 -34.33
CA LEU A 51 32.25 -7.22 -33.09
C LEU A 51 33.53 -7.26 -32.23
N ASN A 52 34.68 -7.64 -32.84
CA ASN A 52 35.96 -7.68 -32.16
C ASN A 52 36.39 -6.29 -31.65
N LYS A 53 36.18 -5.24 -32.43
CA LYS A 53 36.41 -3.87 -31.96
C LYS A 53 35.52 -3.45 -30.82
N PHE A 54 34.27 -3.85 -30.84
CA PHE A 54 33.33 -3.56 -29.76
C PHE A 54 33.71 -4.31 -28.50
N VAL A 55 33.99 -5.63 -28.58
CA VAL A 55 34.42 -6.45 -27.45
C VAL A 55 35.75 -5.94 -26.87
N SER A 56 36.74 -5.62 -27.75
CA SER A 56 37.99 -5.05 -27.27
C SER A 56 37.77 -3.68 -26.59
N SER A 57 36.78 -2.89 -27.05
CA SER A 57 36.45 -1.62 -26.41
C SER A 57 35.81 -1.75 -25.04
N ILE A 58 35.14 -2.88 -24.76
CA ILE A 58 34.55 -3.19 -23.43
C ILE A 58 35.61 -3.76 -22.49
N ASN A 59 36.53 -4.59 -23.02
CA ASN A 59 37.53 -5.32 -22.27
C ASN A 59 38.87 -4.59 -22.13
N HIS A 60 38.90 -3.28 -22.34
CA HIS A 60 40.10 -2.50 -22.04
C HIS A 60 40.43 -2.59 -20.57
N HIS A 61 41.67 -2.92 -20.26
CA HIS A 61 42.24 -2.73 -18.93
C HIS A 61 42.93 -1.37 -18.85
N ARG A 62 43.03 -0.85 -17.66
CA ARG A 62 43.69 0.42 -17.41
C ARG A 62 44.63 0.31 -16.24
N ASP A 63 45.82 0.83 -16.40
CA ASP A 63 46.73 1.03 -15.31
C ASP A 63 46.58 2.43 -14.78
N ILE A 64 46.49 2.55 -13.49
CA ILE A 64 46.38 3.83 -12.79
C ILE A 64 47.29 3.88 -11.59
N THR A 65 47.79 5.06 -11.33
CA THR A 65 48.46 5.36 -10.05
C THR A 65 47.67 6.47 -9.35
N PHE A 66 47.41 6.32 -8.06
CA PHE A 66 46.61 7.27 -7.31
C PHE A 66 47.07 7.44 -5.85
N LYS A 67 46.68 8.58 -5.28
CA LYS A 67 46.68 8.84 -3.85
C LYS A 67 45.23 9.08 -3.41
N ARG A 68 44.77 8.31 -2.42
CA ARG A 68 43.50 8.57 -1.73
C ARG A 68 43.76 9.48 -0.53
N ILE A 69 42.99 10.54 -0.41
CA ILE A 69 42.90 11.44 0.74
C ILE A 69 41.55 11.15 1.37
N SER A 70 41.56 10.41 2.48
CA SER A 70 40.35 10.15 3.26
C SER A 70 40.16 11.28 4.26
N LEU A 71 39.05 12.00 4.16
CA LEU A 71 38.76 13.09 5.10
C LEU A 71 38.69 12.57 6.54
N ALA A 72 38.15 11.36 6.74
CA ALA A 72 38.06 10.74 8.06
C ALA A 72 39.45 10.39 8.63
N ASP A 73 40.36 9.84 7.79
CA ASP A 73 41.71 9.47 8.22
C ASP A 73 42.56 10.72 8.50
N GLU A 74 42.42 11.76 7.70
CA GLU A 74 43.11 13.02 7.93
C GLU A 74 42.53 13.74 9.18
N ALA A 75 41.21 13.75 9.36
CA ALA A 75 40.57 14.29 10.56
C ALA A 75 41.05 13.62 11.85
N ASN A 76 41.36 12.31 11.81
CA ASN A 76 41.91 11.61 12.98
C ASN A 76 43.34 12.04 13.36
N LYS A 77 44.06 12.68 12.44
CA LYS A 77 45.42 13.25 12.70
C LYS A 77 45.35 14.64 13.30
N GLU A 78 44.23 15.33 13.13
CA GLU A 78 44.04 16.67 13.62
C GLU A 78 43.94 16.72 15.14
N SER A 79 44.59 17.72 15.71
CA SER A 79 44.48 18.06 17.15
C SER A 79 43.65 19.31 17.32
N LEU A 80 42.85 19.32 18.37
CA LEU A 80 42.03 20.46 18.76
C LEU A 80 42.46 20.94 20.15
N SER A 81 42.41 22.22 20.36
CA SER A 81 42.56 22.82 21.71
C SER A 81 41.20 22.88 22.39
N GLU A 82 41.22 22.89 23.74
CA GLU A 82 39.99 23.09 24.53
C GLU A 82 39.33 24.45 24.21
N GLU A 83 40.12 25.47 23.84
CA GLU A 83 39.62 26.77 23.45
C GLU A 83 38.83 26.76 22.14
N GLU A 84 39.27 26.00 21.14
CA GLU A 84 38.53 25.82 19.87
C GLU A 84 37.19 25.16 20.11
N ILE A 85 37.15 24.11 20.93
CA ILE A 85 35.93 23.39 21.26
C ILE A 85 34.96 24.30 22.04
N ALA A 86 35.47 25.06 23.04
CA ALA A 86 34.67 25.96 23.82
C ALA A 86 34.11 27.13 22.99
N ASN A 87 34.91 27.68 22.07
CA ASN A 87 34.47 28.75 21.17
C ASN A 87 33.36 28.26 20.25
N TYR A 88 33.51 27.08 19.62
CA TYR A 88 32.48 26.49 18.77
C TYR A 88 31.19 26.22 19.55
N TYR A 89 31.29 25.71 20.76
CA TYR A 89 30.12 25.50 21.61
C TYR A 89 29.43 26.81 21.99
N ASN A 90 30.16 27.88 22.23
CA ASN A 90 29.57 29.19 22.55
C ASN A 90 28.83 29.79 21.34
N GLU A 91 29.30 29.54 20.14
CA GLU A 91 28.70 30.05 18.88
C GLU A 91 27.56 29.15 18.37
N GLU A 92 27.75 27.84 18.40
CA GLU A 92 26.87 26.88 17.73
C GLU A 92 26.25 25.85 18.70
N GLY A 93 26.42 26.02 19.99
CA GLY A 93 25.97 25.07 21.02
C GLY A 93 24.46 24.77 20.99
N TYR A 94 23.66 25.69 20.46
CA TYR A 94 22.22 25.53 20.29
C TYR A 94 21.83 24.37 19.35
N GLN A 95 22.78 23.88 18.53
CA GLN A 95 22.56 22.74 17.64
C GLN A 95 22.65 21.38 18.38
N PHE A 96 23.24 21.36 19.55
CA PHE A 96 23.47 20.16 20.34
C PHE A 96 22.40 20.02 21.43
N MET A 97 21.32 19.33 21.06
CA MET A 97 20.19 19.13 21.96
C MET A 97 20.13 17.69 22.47
N VAL A 98 19.64 17.52 23.68
CA VAL A 98 19.17 16.25 24.22
C VAL A 98 17.67 16.25 24.05
N GLU A 99 17.15 15.28 23.29
CA GLU A 99 15.72 15.14 23.08
C GLU A 99 14.96 14.93 24.39
N SER A 100 13.72 15.40 24.44
CA SER A 100 12.80 15.10 25.54
C SER A 100 12.59 13.59 25.68
N LYS A 101 12.45 13.12 26.92
CA LYS A 101 12.19 11.71 27.24
C LYS A 101 11.17 11.58 28.35
N ALA A 102 10.33 10.56 28.24
CA ALA A 102 9.34 10.23 29.24
C ALA A 102 9.47 8.79 29.72
N SER A 103 9.18 8.58 31.01
CA SER A 103 8.83 7.25 31.55
C SER A 103 7.35 7.27 31.86
N PHE A 104 6.63 6.28 31.35
CA PHE A 104 5.17 6.22 31.51
C PHE A 104 4.66 4.79 31.48
N SER A 105 3.51 4.59 32.09
CA SER A 105 2.76 3.34 32.00
C SER A 105 1.48 3.56 31.21
N ILE A 106 1.03 2.55 30.48
CA ILE A 106 -0.19 2.62 29.67
C ILE A 106 -1.12 1.43 29.93
N ILE A 107 -2.43 1.72 29.84
CA ILE A 107 -3.47 0.75 29.57
C ILE A 107 -3.91 0.95 28.12
N ASP A 108 -3.75 -0.08 27.31
CA ASP A 108 -4.12 -0.13 25.89
C ASP A 108 -5.48 -0.83 25.77
N LEU A 109 -6.56 -0.06 25.89
CA LEU A 109 -7.92 -0.56 25.73
C LEU A 109 -8.21 -0.69 24.23
N ASN A 110 -8.37 -1.92 23.76
CA ASN A 110 -8.65 -2.18 22.34
C ASN A 110 -9.64 -3.35 22.18
N THR A 111 -10.42 -3.29 21.09
CA THR A 111 -11.47 -4.26 20.81
C THR A 111 -10.93 -5.68 20.64
N ASN A 112 -9.78 -5.87 19.97
CA ASN A 112 -9.18 -7.20 19.77
C ASN A 112 -8.89 -7.93 21.11
N PHE A 113 -8.38 -7.20 22.09
CA PHE A 113 -8.14 -7.76 23.43
C PHE A 113 -9.46 -8.12 24.12
N LEU A 114 -10.46 -7.25 24.03
CA LEU A 114 -11.77 -7.47 24.64
C LEU A 114 -12.51 -8.64 24.00
N GLU A 115 -12.49 -8.77 22.69
CA GLU A 115 -13.06 -9.93 21.97
C GLU A 115 -12.49 -11.25 22.47
N SER A 116 -11.19 -11.30 22.77
CA SER A 116 -10.53 -12.50 23.28
C SER A 116 -11.08 -12.97 24.63
N LYS A 117 -11.68 -12.07 25.42
CA LYS A 117 -12.31 -12.33 26.73
C LYS A 117 -13.80 -12.72 26.62
N LEU A 118 -14.43 -12.43 25.46
CA LEU A 118 -15.86 -12.68 25.29
C LEU A 118 -16.17 -14.16 25.05
N LYS A 119 -17.31 -14.57 25.58
CA LYS A 119 -17.89 -15.89 25.31
C LYS A 119 -19.28 -15.69 24.73
N VAL A 120 -19.50 -16.28 23.56
CA VAL A 120 -20.79 -16.30 22.88
C VAL A 120 -21.29 -17.74 22.83
N THR A 121 -22.45 -17.96 23.37
CA THR A 121 -23.10 -19.30 23.42
C THR A 121 -23.93 -19.54 22.16
N ASP A 122 -24.15 -20.80 21.81
CA ASP A 122 -24.96 -21.15 20.64
C ASP A 122 -26.43 -20.71 20.79
N SER A 123 -26.94 -20.60 22.02
CA SER A 123 -28.27 -20.06 22.28
C SER A 123 -28.37 -18.57 21.95
N GLU A 124 -27.36 -17.79 22.29
CA GLU A 124 -27.28 -16.36 21.91
C GLU A 124 -27.17 -16.18 20.41
N VAL A 125 -26.36 -17.01 19.76
CA VAL A 125 -26.23 -16.98 18.29
C VAL A 125 -27.55 -17.27 17.60
N SER A 126 -28.31 -18.26 18.11
CA SER A 126 -29.62 -18.59 17.56
C SER A 126 -30.64 -17.46 17.74
N ALA A 127 -30.61 -16.77 18.87
CA ALA A 127 -31.49 -15.63 19.12
C ALA A 127 -31.12 -14.44 18.20
N GLU A 128 -29.84 -14.16 18.05
CA GLU A 128 -29.38 -13.07 17.17
C GLU A 128 -29.65 -13.35 15.69
N LEU A 129 -29.53 -14.62 15.26
CA LEU A 129 -29.89 -15.00 13.88
C LEU A 129 -31.36 -14.68 13.60
N ILE A 130 -32.25 -15.04 14.52
CA ILE A 130 -33.69 -14.70 14.39
C ILE A 130 -33.87 -13.16 14.32
N ASN A 131 -33.19 -12.41 15.18
CA ASN A 131 -33.26 -10.96 15.23
C ASN A 131 -32.81 -10.32 13.91
N LEU A 132 -31.68 -10.77 13.35
CA LEU A 132 -31.17 -10.29 12.06
C LEU A 132 -32.13 -10.62 10.90
N GLU A 133 -32.67 -11.83 10.88
CA GLU A 133 -33.66 -12.25 9.88
C GLU A 133 -34.95 -11.42 9.98
N GLU A 134 -35.45 -11.15 11.19
CA GLU A 134 -36.61 -10.29 11.43
C GLU A 134 -36.34 -8.85 10.98
N GLN A 135 -35.19 -8.28 11.33
CA GLN A 135 -34.82 -6.92 10.91
C GLN A 135 -34.72 -6.81 9.39
N SER A 136 -34.06 -7.77 8.72
CA SER A 136 -33.93 -7.82 7.28
C SER A 136 -35.30 -7.98 6.59
N SER A 137 -36.16 -8.83 7.14
CA SER A 137 -37.53 -9.00 6.62
C SER A 137 -38.38 -7.73 6.71
N ASN A 138 -38.15 -6.94 7.75
CA ASN A 138 -38.88 -5.68 7.97
C ASN A 138 -38.31 -4.49 7.18
N SER A 139 -37.02 -4.52 6.80
CA SER A 139 -36.32 -3.43 6.08
C SER A 139 -36.02 -3.75 4.62
N GLY A 140 -36.12 -5.02 4.22
CA GLY A 140 -35.86 -5.46 2.85
C GLY A 140 -36.92 -4.96 1.88
N GLN A 141 -36.49 -4.48 0.71
CA GLN A 141 -37.42 -4.10 -0.37
C GLN A 141 -37.99 -5.36 -1.03
N LYS A 142 -39.30 -5.42 -1.12
CA LYS A 142 -40.07 -6.49 -1.79
C LYS A 142 -40.80 -5.92 -2.99
N ARG A 143 -40.67 -6.56 -4.16
CA ARG A 143 -41.44 -6.19 -5.36
C ARG A 143 -42.61 -7.11 -5.51
N ILE A 144 -43.75 -6.54 -5.76
CA ILE A 144 -45.00 -7.27 -5.83
C ILE A 144 -45.75 -7.05 -7.13
N SER A 145 -46.50 -8.04 -7.53
CA SER A 145 -47.56 -7.92 -8.54
C SER A 145 -48.90 -8.32 -7.94
N HIS A 146 -50.00 -7.76 -8.46
CA HIS A 146 -51.32 -8.09 -7.94
C HIS A 146 -52.35 -8.40 -9.04
N ILE A 147 -53.40 -9.09 -8.66
CA ILE A 147 -54.69 -9.23 -9.40
C ILE A 147 -55.74 -8.57 -8.59
N GLN A 148 -56.46 -7.60 -9.15
CA GLN A 148 -57.56 -6.92 -8.51
C GLN A 148 -58.91 -7.33 -9.07
N VAL A 149 -59.91 -7.51 -8.21
CA VAL A 149 -61.31 -7.74 -8.58
C VAL A 149 -62.17 -6.73 -7.84
N ASP A 150 -62.83 -5.84 -8.60
CA ASP A 150 -63.60 -4.74 -8.05
C ASP A 150 -65.04 -5.16 -7.67
N PHE A 151 -65.66 -4.39 -6.70
CA PHE A 151 -67.05 -4.55 -6.33
C PHE A 151 -68.00 -3.68 -7.19
N ASP A 152 -67.49 -2.91 -8.17
CA ASP A 152 -68.24 -1.93 -8.92
C ASP A 152 -69.36 -2.57 -9.78
N SER A 153 -69.10 -3.76 -10.31
CA SER A 153 -70.02 -4.49 -11.20
C SER A 153 -70.47 -5.88 -10.66
N LEU A 154 -69.93 -6.27 -9.49
CA LEU A 154 -70.18 -7.56 -8.86
C LEU A 154 -70.64 -7.37 -7.41
N SER A 155 -71.54 -8.21 -6.94
CA SER A 155 -71.74 -8.31 -5.49
C SER A 155 -70.45 -8.86 -4.82
N LYS A 156 -70.20 -8.52 -3.56
CA LYS A 156 -69.07 -9.05 -2.82
C LYS A 156 -68.99 -10.57 -2.85
N ILE A 157 -70.11 -11.28 -2.85
CA ILE A 157 -70.17 -12.75 -2.93
C ILE A 157 -69.67 -13.23 -4.32
N GLU A 158 -70.08 -12.60 -5.37
CA GLU A 158 -69.66 -12.92 -6.75
C GLU A 158 -68.15 -12.59 -6.95
N ALA A 159 -67.66 -11.48 -6.40
CA ALA A 159 -66.24 -11.12 -6.42
C ALA A 159 -65.41 -12.15 -5.67
N LEU A 160 -65.83 -12.62 -4.47
CA LEU A 160 -65.16 -13.65 -3.69
C LEU A 160 -65.13 -14.98 -4.50
N GLN A 161 -66.20 -15.37 -5.15
CA GLN A 161 -66.24 -16.56 -6.00
C GLN A 161 -65.25 -16.44 -7.17
N LYS A 162 -65.24 -15.26 -7.86
CA LYS A 162 -64.29 -14.97 -8.96
C LYS A 162 -62.86 -15.12 -8.51
N VAL A 163 -62.48 -14.46 -7.37
CA VAL A 163 -61.09 -14.49 -6.86
C VAL A 163 -60.71 -15.89 -6.41
N ASP A 164 -61.62 -16.63 -5.76
CA ASP A 164 -61.40 -18.03 -5.31
C ASP A 164 -61.15 -18.97 -6.50
N ASP A 165 -61.89 -18.79 -7.62
CA ASP A 165 -61.72 -19.56 -8.84
C ASP A 165 -60.43 -19.21 -9.56
N ILE A 166 -60.01 -17.91 -9.55
CA ILE A 166 -58.70 -17.49 -10.07
C ILE A 166 -57.60 -18.13 -9.23
N LYS A 167 -57.69 -18.08 -7.90
CA LYS A 167 -56.68 -18.69 -7.00
C LYS A 167 -56.55 -20.18 -7.19
N LYS A 168 -57.66 -20.92 -7.35
CA LYS A 168 -57.64 -22.37 -7.66
C LYS A 168 -56.94 -22.67 -8.97
N GLN A 169 -57.11 -21.87 -10.00
CA GLN A 169 -56.42 -22.02 -11.29
C GLN A 169 -54.95 -21.77 -11.19
N LEU A 170 -54.53 -20.74 -10.41
CA LEU A 170 -53.16 -20.41 -10.13
C LEU A 170 -52.50 -21.52 -9.27
N ASP A 171 -53.12 -21.95 -8.18
CA ASP A 171 -52.61 -22.99 -7.28
C ASP A 171 -52.47 -24.36 -7.98
N SER A 172 -53.34 -24.64 -8.97
CA SER A 172 -53.26 -25.87 -9.80
C SER A 172 -52.30 -25.76 -11.00
N GLY A 173 -51.73 -24.58 -11.23
CA GLY A 173 -50.84 -24.33 -12.36
C GLY A 173 -51.54 -24.34 -13.75
N LEU A 174 -52.88 -24.21 -13.79
CA LEU A 174 -53.64 -24.14 -15.02
C LEU A 174 -53.42 -22.86 -15.81
N ILE A 175 -53.11 -21.77 -15.12
CA ILE A 175 -52.75 -20.48 -15.73
C ILE A 175 -51.55 -19.88 -14.97
N SER A 176 -50.75 -19.05 -15.63
CA SER A 176 -49.71 -18.26 -15.00
C SER A 176 -50.32 -17.06 -14.26
N PHE A 177 -49.57 -16.44 -13.35
CA PHE A 177 -50.04 -15.23 -12.67
C PHE A 177 -50.23 -14.07 -13.66
N GLU A 178 -49.32 -13.95 -14.59
CA GLU A 178 -49.29 -12.94 -15.67
C GLU A 178 -50.51 -13.10 -16.62
N ASP A 179 -50.86 -14.34 -16.98
CA ASP A 179 -52.09 -14.62 -17.73
C ASP A 179 -53.34 -14.33 -16.93
N ALA A 180 -53.33 -14.60 -15.63
CA ALA A 180 -54.47 -14.29 -14.74
C ALA A 180 -54.66 -12.78 -14.58
N VAL A 181 -53.57 -11.98 -14.47
CA VAL A 181 -53.62 -10.52 -14.49
C VAL A 181 -54.31 -10.05 -15.79
N THR A 182 -53.80 -10.52 -16.95
CA THR A 182 -54.30 -10.11 -18.25
C THR A 182 -55.77 -10.43 -18.43
N ASN A 183 -56.22 -11.62 -17.99
CA ASN A 183 -57.60 -12.09 -18.23
C ASN A 183 -58.61 -11.57 -17.17
N PHE A 184 -58.20 -11.39 -15.92
CA PHE A 184 -59.14 -11.24 -14.82
C PHE A 184 -58.95 -10.00 -13.97
N SER A 185 -57.79 -9.31 -14.04
CA SER A 185 -57.55 -8.12 -13.21
C SER A 185 -58.39 -6.94 -13.73
N ASP A 186 -59.02 -6.25 -12.79
CA ASP A 186 -59.81 -5.05 -13.07
C ASP A 186 -58.95 -3.77 -12.92
N ASP A 187 -57.67 -3.89 -12.36
CA ASP A 187 -56.73 -2.78 -12.33
C ASP A 187 -56.08 -2.53 -13.69
N LEU A 188 -56.58 -1.51 -14.40
CA LEU A 188 -56.07 -1.12 -15.71
C LEU A 188 -54.67 -0.48 -15.62
N GLY A 189 -54.25 0.01 -14.47
CA GLY A 189 -52.96 0.67 -14.26
C GLY A 189 -51.79 -0.30 -14.31
N SER A 190 -51.92 -1.42 -13.62
CA SER A 190 -50.85 -2.45 -13.55
C SER A 190 -51.05 -3.58 -14.56
N LYS A 191 -52.24 -3.72 -15.15
CA LYS A 191 -52.61 -4.84 -16.07
C LYS A 191 -51.61 -5.02 -17.22
N SER A 192 -51.19 -3.91 -17.85
CA SER A 192 -50.22 -3.93 -18.98
C SER A 192 -48.80 -4.19 -18.55
N LEU A 193 -48.52 -4.16 -17.23
CA LEU A 193 -47.26 -4.43 -16.58
C LEU A 193 -47.29 -5.77 -15.82
N GLU A 194 -48.15 -6.70 -16.23
CA GLU A 194 -48.26 -8.03 -15.59
C GLU A 194 -48.64 -7.93 -14.09
N GLY A 195 -49.40 -6.87 -13.74
CA GLY A 195 -49.82 -6.61 -12.39
C GLY A 195 -48.79 -5.97 -11.48
N ASP A 196 -47.60 -5.60 -12.00
CA ASP A 196 -46.49 -5.04 -11.21
C ASP A 196 -46.87 -3.72 -10.55
N LEU A 197 -46.69 -3.66 -9.24
CA LEU A 197 -46.92 -2.45 -8.39
C LEU A 197 -45.57 -1.83 -7.93
N GLY A 198 -44.44 -2.43 -8.30
CA GLY A 198 -43.14 -1.98 -7.86
C GLY A 198 -42.73 -2.49 -6.48
N TYR A 199 -41.80 -1.78 -5.87
CA TYR A 199 -41.23 -2.16 -4.57
C TYR A 199 -41.99 -1.55 -3.40
N THR A 200 -42.02 -2.28 -2.28
CA THR A 200 -42.39 -1.79 -0.96
C THR A 200 -41.31 -2.03 0.07
N ASP A 201 -41.28 -1.18 1.06
CA ASP A 201 -40.44 -1.31 2.29
C ASP A 201 -41.31 -1.56 3.52
N GLY A 202 -42.60 -1.96 3.33
CA GLY A 202 -43.54 -2.18 4.41
C GLY A 202 -44.41 -0.97 4.72
N THR A 203 -44.28 0.15 3.99
CA THR A 203 -44.99 1.42 4.28
C THR A 203 -45.70 2.04 3.07
N ILE A 204 -45.55 1.50 1.87
CA ILE A 204 -46.01 2.09 0.62
C ILE A 204 -47.45 1.78 0.30
N PHE A 205 -47.87 0.54 0.60
CA PHE A 205 -49.24 0.06 0.30
C PHE A 205 -50.18 0.14 1.52
N PRO A 206 -51.49 -0.09 1.35
CA PRO A 206 -52.42 -0.24 2.47
C PRO A 206 -51.97 -1.30 3.45
N LEU A 207 -52.31 -1.16 4.74
CA LEU A 207 -51.86 -2.05 5.82
C LEU A 207 -52.17 -3.53 5.52
N GLU A 208 -53.37 -3.79 4.96
CA GLU A 208 -53.79 -5.17 4.60
C GLU A 208 -52.89 -5.80 3.52
N PHE A 209 -52.33 -4.97 2.61
CA PHE A 209 -51.32 -5.43 1.63
C PHE A 209 -50.01 -5.72 2.31
N GLU A 210 -49.48 -4.79 3.10
CA GLU A 210 -48.21 -4.95 3.77
C GLU A 210 -48.18 -6.15 4.73
N GLU A 211 -49.27 -6.37 5.46
CA GLU A 211 -49.47 -7.54 6.29
C GLU A 211 -49.44 -8.84 5.47
N ALA A 212 -50.12 -8.85 4.31
CA ALA A 212 -50.14 -10.01 3.44
C ALA A 212 -48.78 -10.30 2.77
N ILE A 213 -47.99 -9.26 2.46
CA ILE A 213 -46.66 -9.36 1.82
C ILE A 213 -45.60 -9.83 2.81
N LYS A 214 -45.78 -9.52 4.09
CA LYS A 214 -44.77 -9.75 5.14
C LYS A 214 -44.23 -11.17 5.15
N ASP A 215 -45.12 -12.15 5.09
CA ASP A 215 -44.82 -13.57 5.26
C ASP A 215 -44.68 -14.34 3.94
N LEU A 216 -44.82 -13.67 2.78
CA LEU A 216 -44.72 -14.34 1.48
C LEU A 216 -43.26 -14.71 1.15
N SER A 217 -43.09 -15.92 0.69
CA SER A 217 -41.87 -16.40 0.04
C SER A 217 -41.81 -15.95 -1.43
N LEU A 218 -40.61 -15.89 -2.01
CA LEU A 218 -40.43 -15.52 -3.42
C LEU A 218 -41.29 -16.41 -4.34
N ASN A 219 -42.07 -15.78 -5.24
CA ASN A 219 -43.05 -16.37 -6.12
C ASN A 219 -44.30 -16.95 -5.44
N GLU A 220 -44.47 -16.80 -4.17
CA GLU A 220 -45.68 -17.18 -3.46
C GLU A 220 -46.81 -16.17 -3.67
N ILE A 221 -48.07 -16.70 -3.72
CA ILE A 221 -49.28 -15.91 -3.89
C ILE A 221 -50.03 -15.86 -2.56
N SER A 222 -50.40 -14.66 -2.11
CA SER A 222 -51.11 -14.44 -0.86
C SER A 222 -52.46 -15.17 -0.79
N SER A 223 -53.02 -15.23 0.40
CA SER A 223 -54.45 -15.37 0.60
C SER A 223 -55.18 -14.15 0.01
N VAL A 224 -56.49 -14.25 -0.15
CA VAL A 224 -57.28 -13.12 -0.66
C VAL A 224 -57.20 -11.95 0.33
N VAL A 225 -56.73 -10.80 -0.16
CA VAL A 225 -56.66 -9.54 0.57
C VAL A 225 -57.85 -8.68 0.21
N GLU A 226 -58.62 -8.27 1.21
CA GLU A 226 -59.82 -7.45 1.04
C GLU A 226 -59.50 -5.99 1.36
N LEU A 227 -59.81 -5.09 0.41
CA LEU A 227 -59.90 -3.65 0.63
C LEU A 227 -61.36 -3.19 0.58
N SER A 228 -61.59 -1.92 0.84
CA SER A 228 -62.96 -1.35 0.92
C SER A 228 -63.79 -1.54 -0.35
N SER A 229 -63.19 -1.57 -1.55
CA SER A 229 -63.84 -1.64 -2.83
C SER A 229 -63.41 -2.78 -3.74
N SER A 230 -62.49 -3.61 -3.31
CA SER A 230 -61.85 -4.62 -4.14
C SER A 230 -61.25 -5.81 -3.35
N LEU A 231 -61.02 -6.93 -4.05
CA LEU A 231 -60.31 -8.09 -3.58
C LEU A 231 -59.00 -8.24 -4.37
N HIS A 232 -57.93 -8.66 -3.70
CA HIS A 232 -56.62 -8.79 -4.33
C HIS A 232 -56.00 -10.16 -4.07
N LEU A 233 -55.25 -10.64 -5.04
CA LEU A 233 -54.24 -11.67 -4.89
C LEU A 233 -52.88 -11.04 -5.17
N ILE A 234 -51.91 -11.17 -4.24
CA ILE A 234 -50.60 -10.53 -4.31
C ILE A 234 -49.56 -11.60 -4.50
N LYS A 235 -48.64 -11.43 -5.45
CA LYS A 235 -47.48 -12.31 -5.68
C LYS A 235 -46.22 -11.54 -5.35
N LEU A 236 -45.33 -12.14 -4.56
CA LEU A 236 -43.99 -11.62 -4.32
C LEU A 236 -43.11 -12.00 -5.51
N THR A 237 -42.67 -11.03 -6.31
CA THR A 237 -41.89 -11.24 -7.54
C THR A 237 -40.40 -11.07 -7.34
N GLU A 238 -39.98 -10.18 -6.45
CA GLU A 238 -38.58 -9.98 -6.06
C GLU A 238 -38.49 -9.69 -4.56
N SER A 239 -37.41 -10.12 -3.93
CA SER A 239 -37.12 -9.85 -2.53
C SER A 239 -35.64 -9.59 -2.35
N ASN A 240 -35.29 -8.41 -1.87
CA ASN A 240 -33.94 -8.02 -1.47
C ASN A 240 -33.77 -8.19 0.06
N VAL A 241 -34.22 -9.29 0.60
CA VAL A 241 -34.05 -9.64 2.00
C VAL A 241 -32.69 -10.36 2.14
N ASP A 242 -31.81 -9.80 2.98
CA ASP A 242 -30.53 -10.45 3.26
C ASP A 242 -30.74 -11.77 4.02
N SER A 243 -29.99 -12.78 3.63
CA SER A 243 -29.95 -14.05 4.37
C SER A 243 -28.71 -14.09 5.27
N PHE A 244 -28.90 -14.39 6.54
CA PHE A 244 -27.82 -14.46 7.50
C PHE A 244 -27.47 -15.91 7.84
N THR A 245 -26.20 -16.12 8.20
CA THR A 245 -25.72 -17.42 8.71
C THR A 245 -25.48 -17.34 10.22
N ALA A 246 -25.36 -18.47 10.88
CA ALA A 246 -24.95 -18.51 12.29
C ALA A 246 -23.58 -17.84 12.52
N LYS A 247 -22.72 -17.77 11.50
CA LYS A 247 -21.46 -17.05 11.56
C LYS A 247 -21.69 -15.54 11.59
N ASP A 248 -22.62 -15.04 10.77
CA ASP A 248 -22.94 -13.61 10.73
C ASP A 248 -23.55 -13.15 12.06
N ALA A 249 -24.48 -13.94 12.59
CA ALA A 249 -25.07 -13.69 13.91
C ALA A 249 -24.02 -13.73 15.04
N ARG A 250 -23.06 -14.66 14.97
CA ARG A 250 -21.95 -14.72 15.94
C ARG A 250 -21.06 -13.48 15.86
N ASN A 251 -20.70 -13.04 14.67
CA ASN A 251 -19.90 -11.83 14.48
C ASN A 251 -20.65 -10.59 14.98
N SER A 252 -21.93 -10.42 14.62
CA SER A 252 -22.79 -9.34 15.12
C SER A 252 -22.82 -9.28 16.65
N LEU A 253 -22.97 -10.43 17.31
CA LEU A 253 -22.96 -10.50 18.76
C LEU A 253 -21.59 -10.15 19.37
N ILE A 254 -20.51 -10.62 18.76
CA ILE A 254 -19.16 -10.29 19.21
C ILE A 254 -18.97 -8.78 19.13
N ASP A 255 -19.28 -8.17 17.99
CA ASP A 255 -19.15 -6.73 17.79
C ASP A 255 -19.98 -5.93 18.82
N GLN A 256 -21.27 -6.27 19.00
CA GLN A 256 -22.15 -5.61 19.96
C GLN A 256 -21.65 -5.73 21.41
N LYS A 257 -21.24 -6.94 21.80
CA LYS A 257 -20.72 -7.19 23.16
C LYS A 257 -19.38 -6.50 23.38
N THR A 258 -18.52 -6.48 22.37
CA THR A 258 -17.22 -5.80 22.43
C THR A 258 -17.39 -4.31 22.61
N GLN A 259 -18.27 -3.69 21.84
CA GLN A 259 -18.55 -2.25 21.95
C GLN A 259 -19.16 -1.88 23.30
N SER A 260 -20.10 -2.71 23.78
CA SER A 260 -20.70 -2.50 25.12
C SER A 260 -19.68 -2.65 26.24
N LEU A 261 -18.80 -3.65 26.14
CA LEU A 261 -17.74 -3.89 27.13
C LEU A 261 -16.68 -2.78 27.08
N PHE A 262 -16.30 -2.32 25.87
CA PHE A 262 -15.37 -1.23 25.67
C PHE A 262 -15.88 0.05 26.37
N ALA A 263 -17.11 0.47 26.08
CA ALA A 263 -17.73 1.65 26.69
C ALA A 263 -17.85 1.54 28.21
N SER A 264 -18.19 0.35 28.74
CA SER A 264 -18.28 0.12 30.19
C SER A 264 -16.93 0.19 30.88
N ILE A 265 -15.88 -0.38 30.27
CA ILE A 265 -14.51 -0.32 30.82
C ILE A 265 -13.96 1.10 30.76
N GLU A 266 -14.17 1.81 29.66
CA GLU A 266 -13.81 3.22 29.52
C GLU A 266 -14.42 4.06 30.63
N GLU A 267 -15.73 3.95 30.86
CA GLU A 267 -16.43 4.65 31.95
C GLU A 267 -15.85 4.31 33.33
N ASN A 268 -15.55 3.03 33.58
CA ASN A 268 -14.95 2.58 34.83
C ASN A 268 -13.54 3.15 35.04
N ILE A 269 -12.73 3.19 33.98
CA ILE A 269 -11.38 3.77 34.02
C ILE A 269 -11.49 5.25 34.36
N LEU A 270 -12.30 6.01 33.64
CA LEU A 270 -12.49 7.45 33.85
C LEU A 270 -13.01 7.74 35.28
N SER A 271 -14.01 6.98 35.74
CA SER A 271 -14.51 7.09 37.12
C SER A 271 -13.43 6.77 38.17
N SER A 272 -12.54 5.85 37.88
CA SER A 272 -11.43 5.47 38.77
C SER A 272 -10.35 6.54 38.80
N ILE A 273 -10.05 7.19 37.67
CA ILE A 273 -9.16 8.36 37.56
C ILE A 273 -9.70 9.53 38.36
N ASP A 274 -11.01 9.83 38.24
CA ASP A 274 -11.69 10.85 39.04
C ASP A 274 -11.63 10.53 40.55
N GLY A 275 -11.60 9.25 40.88
CA GLY A 275 -11.38 8.77 42.25
C GLY A 275 -9.93 8.76 42.72
N ASN A 276 -9.00 9.41 41.98
CA ASN A 276 -7.55 9.51 42.23
C ASN A 276 -6.83 8.13 42.31
N LYS A 277 -7.24 7.15 41.56
CA LYS A 277 -6.48 5.90 41.40
C LYS A 277 -5.48 6.02 40.28
N ASN A 278 -4.31 5.38 40.44
CA ASN A 278 -3.30 5.28 39.41
C ASN A 278 -3.63 4.16 38.40
N LEU A 279 -2.96 4.14 37.25
CA LEU A 279 -3.24 3.13 36.22
C LEU A 279 -2.92 1.71 36.67
N PHE A 280 -1.98 1.51 37.59
CA PHE A 280 -1.70 0.18 38.11
C PHE A 280 -2.89 -0.36 38.94
N GLU A 281 -3.49 0.46 39.80
CA GLU A 281 -4.68 0.09 40.57
C GLU A 281 -5.88 -0.20 39.66
N ILE A 282 -6.06 0.63 38.62
CA ILE A 282 -7.13 0.47 37.62
C ILE A 282 -6.93 -0.83 36.80
N SER A 283 -5.70 -1.13 36.39
CA SER A 283 -5.40 -2.37 35.67
C SER A 283 -5.78 -3.63 36.45
N GLN A 284 -5.60 -3.60 37.78
CA GLN A 284 -5.98 -4.70 38.66
C GLN A 284 -7.50 -4.80 38.86
N LEU A 285 -8.21 -3.67 38.89
CA LEU A 285 -9.66 -3.65 39.07
C LEU A 285 -10.41 -4.16 37.83
N GLU A 286 -9.95 -3.72 36.65
CA GLU A 286 -10.61 -4.06 35.39
C GLU A 286 -9.98 -5.28 34.68
N ASP A 287 -9.01 -5.94 35.33
CA ASP A 287 -8.26 -7.08 34.74
C ASP A 287 -7.69 -6.75 33.36
N LEU A 288 -7.05 -5.57 33.24
CA LEU A 288 -6.43 -5.08 32.01
C LEU A 288 -4.90 -5.16 32.09
N PRO A 289 -4.21 -5.45 30.98
CA PRO A 289 -2.76 -5.42 30.94
C PRO A 289 -2.24 -3.98 31.03
N ILE A 290 -1.22 -3.78 31.85
CA ILE A 290 -0.46 -2.53 31.91
C ILE A 290 0.92 -2.76 31.31
N LYS A 291 1.42 -1.78 30.54
CA LYS A 291 2.77 -1.78 29.96
C LYS A 291 3.50 -0.54 30.41
N SER A 292 4.75 -0.69 30.87
CA SER A 292 5.59 0.43 31.29
C SER A 292 6.73 0.65 30.28
N PHE A 293 7.04 1.90 30.05
CA PHE A 293 8.09 2.39 29.17
C PHE A 293 8.99 3.32 29.97
N SER A 294 10.29 3.11 29.90
CA SER A 294 11.24 3.89 30.67
C SER A 294 12.18 4.67 29.78
N ASN A 295 12.29 5.97 30.02
CA ASN A 295 13.23 6.86 29.37
C ASN A 295 13.15 6.84 27.82
N VAL A 296 11.93 6.83 27.31
CA VAL A 296 11.60 6.74 25.88
C VAL A 296 11.51 8.12 25.27
N SER A 297 12.15 8.34 24.11
CA SER A 297 11.95 9.54 23.29
C SER A 297 10.65 9.42 22.47
N LEU A 298 10.19 10.54 21.91
CA LEU A 298 9.03 10.51 21.00
C LEU A 298 9.23 9.55 19.82
N ASN A 299 10.46 9.50 19.29
CA ASN A 299 10.80 8.61 18.17
C ASN A 299 10.73 7.11 18.54
N ASP A 300 11.05 6.79 19.80
CA ASP A 300 11.06 5.43 20.33
C ASP A 300 9.72 5.02 20.95
N ALA A 301 8.73 5.92 21.00
CA ALA A 301 7.40 5.63 21.49
C ALA A 301 6.69 4.57 20.62
N PRO A 302 5.74 3.80 21.19
CA PRO A 302 4.96 2.84 20.41
C PRO A 302 4.33 3.47 19.16
N GLU A 303 4.42 2.76 18.02
CA GLU A 303 3.98 3.28 16.72
C GLU A 303 2.52 3.77 16.73
N TYR A 304 1.64 3.04 17.40
CA TYR A 304 0.23 3.43 17.48
C TYR A 304 0.00 4.72 18.27
N LEU A 305 0.84 5.06 19.25
CA LEU A 305 0.76 6.35 19.93
C LEU A 305 1.20 7.48 19.01
N LYS A 306 2.19 7.25 18.16
CA LYS A 306 2.66 8.23 17.16
C LYS A 306 1.64 8.52 16.06
N THR A 307 0.57 7.74 15.94
CA THR A 307 -0.56 8.03 15.03
C THR A 307 -1.58 8.99 15.64
N SER A 308 -1.54 9.23 16.95
CA SER A 308 -2.41 10.18 17.64
C SER A 308 -1.81 11.58 17.61
N GLU A 309 -2.51 12.54 16.99
CA GLU A 309 -2.11 13.94 16.98
C GLU A 309 -2.09 14.50 18.42
N ASP A 310 -3.06 14.11 19.27
CA ASP A 310 -3.13 14.53 20.66
C ASP A 310 -1.92 14.07 21.47
N PHE A 311 -1.40 12.85 21.22
CA PHE A 311 -0.19 12.36 21.87
C PHE A 311 1.05 13.13 21.40
N LEU A 312 1.17 13.41 20.11
CA LEU A 312 2.30 14.15 19.55
C LEU A 312 2.35 15.57 20.12
N ASP A 313 1.20 16.22 20.20
CA ASP A 313 1.10 17.60 20.75
C ASP A 313 1.34 17.65 22.27
N ALA A 314 0.92 16.62 23.00
CA ALA A 314 1.08 16.56 24.46
C ALA A 314 2.48 16.16 24.90
N TYR A 315 3.26 15.44 24.07
CA TYR A 315 4.48 14.75 24.49
C TYR A 315 5.49 15.66 25.19
N ASP A 316 5.76 16.84 24.63
CA ASP A 316 6.75 17.78 25.19
C ASP A 316 6.23 18.57 26.41
N SER A 317 4.97 18.39 26.79
CA SER A 317 4.32 19.03 27.93
C SER A 317 3.87 18.07 29.03
N LEU A 318 4.23 16.79 28.92
CA LEU A 318 3.88 15.76 29.90
C LEU A 318 4.34 16.12 31.32
N SER A 319 3.51 15.84 32.31
CA SER A 319 3.79 16.15 33.73
C SER A 319 3.72 14.89 34.57
N PRO A 320 4.71 14.63 35.45
CA PRO A 320 4.71 13.46 36.33
C PRO A 320 3.45 13.36 37.21
N GLY A 321 2.86 12.19 37.26
CA GLY A 321 1.62 11.91 37.97
C GLY A 321 0.34 12.26 37.21
N GLU A 322 0.42 12.79 36.01
CA GLU A 322 -0.71 13.06 35.15
C GLU A 322 -1.14 11.79 34.43
N ILE A 323 -2.46 11.59 34.30
CA ILE A 323 -3.06 10.52 33.49
C ILE A 323 -3.76 11.20 32.32
N LEU A 324 -3.37 10.82 31.11
CA LEU A 324 -3.88 11.33 29.86
C LEU A 324 -4.55 10.24 29.06
N GLU A 325 -5.51 10.63 28.24
CA GLU A 325 -6.29 9.77 27.38
C GLU A 325 -5.96 10.11 25.91
N PHE A 326 -5.63 9.11 25.13
CA PHE A 326 -5.29 9.25 23.71
C PHE A 326 -6.15 8.32 22.86
N PRO A 327 -7.20 8.84 22.18
CA PRO A 327 -7.91 8.11 21.17
C PRO A 327 -6.99 7.82 19.97
N ILE A 328 -6.87 6.57 19.61
CA ILE A 328 -6.04 6.15 18.47
C ILE A 328 -6.94 5.98 17.23
N ASP A 329 -8.03 5.24 17.41
CA ASP A 329 -9.10 5.03 16.42
C ASP A 329 -10.41 4.65 17.14
N ASN A 330 -11.44 4.25 16.37
CA ASN A 330 -12.73 3.86 16.95
C ASN A 330 -12.69 2.60 17.82
N ASP A 331 -11.62 1.82 17.68
CA ASP A 331 -11.46 0.51 18.31
C ASP A 331 -10.33 0.48 19.35
N ARG A 332 -9.68 1.63 19.59
CA ARG A 332 -8.52 1.71 20.46
C ARG A 332 -8.39 3.04 21.19
N LEU A 333 -8.31 2.96 22.50
CA LEU A 333 -8.10 4.08 23.40
C LEU A 333 -6.95 3.76 24.35
N VAL A 334 -6.01 4.68 24.50
CA VAL A 334 -4.85 4.51 25.39
C VAL A 334 -4.94 5.47 26.56
N PHE A 335 -4.90 4.94 27.77
CA PHE A 335 -4.69 5.72 28.98
C PHE A 335 -3.22 5.65 29.36
N LEU A 336 -2.59 6.81 29.56
CA LEU A 336 -1.17 6.94 29.83
C LEU A 336 -0.96 7.70 31.16
N GLU A 337 -0.24 7.08 32.10
CA GLU A 337 0.21 7.73 33.34
C GLU A 337 1.68 8.07 33.21
N VAL A 338 2.02 9.35 33.39
CA VAL A 338 3.40 9.87 33.33
C VAL A 338 4.09 9.61 34.67
N GLU A 339 5.17 8.84 34.64
CA GLU A 339 6.01 8.58 35.83
C GLU A 339 7.11 9.63 35.97
N GLU A 340 7.84 9.90 34.88
CA GLU A 340 8.90 10.89 34.82
C GLU A 340 8.91 11.57 33.44
N PHE A 341 9.29 12.83 33.42
CA PHE A 341 9.49 13.59 32.18
C PHE A 341 10.76 14.40 32.25
N PHE A 342 11.59 14.25 31.22
CA PHE A 342 12.83 15.00 31.02
C PHE A 342 12.67 15.88 29.80
N PRO A 343 12.52 17.20 29.95
CA PRO A 343 12.32 18.10 28.83
C PRO A 343 13.57 18.17 27.94
N GLU A 344 13.36 18.54 26.69
CA GLU A 344 14.46 18.89 25.79
C GLU A 344 15.36 19.94 26.40
N ARG A 345 16.67 19.75 26.29
CA ARG A 345 17.67 20.67 26.76
C ARG A 345 18.91 20.69 25.89
N GLN A 346 19.61 21.79 25.93
CA GLN A 346 20.93 21.87 25.33
C GLN A 346 21.90 20.93 26.06
N LYS A 347 22.73 20.17 25.30
CA LYS A 347 23.86 19.43 25.87
C LYS A 347 24.83 20.37 26.55
N THR A 348 25.37 19.98 27.67
CA THR A 348 26.54 20.70 28.26
C THR A 348 27.74 20.58 27.34
N LEU A 349 28.75 21.47 27.52
CA LEU A 349 29.99 21.37 26.75
C LEU A 349 30.62 19.96 26.81
N ALA A 350 30.64 19.34 27.98
CA ALA A 350 31.20 18.01 28.16
C ALA A 350 30.41 16.92 27.41
N GLU A 351 29.08 17.07 27.30
CA GLU A 351 28.24 16.13 26.54
C GLU A 351 28.36 16.32 25.03
N ALA A 352 28.65 17.57 24.58
CA ALA A 352 28.77 17.91 23.16
C ALA A 352 30.23 17.82 22.65
N GLU A 353 31.22 17.71 23.53
CA GLU A 353 32.66 17.77 23.22
C GLU A 353 33.07 16.79 22.08
N LYS A 354 32.56 15.57 22.14
CA LYS A 354 32.88 14.57 21.13
C LYS A 354 32.32 14.97 19.76
N ASP A 355 31.06 15.35 19.70
CA ASP A 355 30.36 15.73 18.46
C ASP A 355 31.04 16.99 17.86
N ILE A 356 31.35 17.98 18.68
CA ILE A 356 32.06 19.18 18.26
C ILE A 356 33.45 18.86 17.75
N SER A 357 34.17 17.97 18.44
CA SER A 357 35.51 17.57 18.03
C SER A 357 35.51 16.89 16.66
N GLU A 358 34.55 16.04 16.38
CA GLU A 358 34.40 15.39 15.06
C GLU A 358 34.11 16.43 13.98
N ILE A 359 33.20 17.38 14.24
CA ILE A 359 32.86 18.45 13.30
C ILE A 359 34.08 19.36 13.01
N LEU A 360 34.74 19.85 14.03
CA LEU A 360 35.89 20.77 13.90
C LEU A 360 37.07 20.11 13.18
N LYS A 361 37.34 18.83 13.45
CA LYS A 361 38.39 18.08 12.76
C LYS A 361 38.12 17.96 11.28
N LEU A 362 36.85 17.60 10.91
CA LEU A 362 36.45 17.53 9.53
C LEU A 362 36.51 18.89 8.81
N GLN A 363 36.10 19.96 9.49
CA GLN A 363 36.19 21.32 8.96
C GLN A 363 37.66 21.72 8.70
N LYS A 364 38.57 21.47 9.64
CA LYS A 364 40.00 21.76 9.43
C LYS A 364 40.57 21.03 8.22
N VAL A 365 40.24 19.75 8.06
CA VAL A 365 40.69 18.97 6.90
C VAL A 365 40.06 19.51 5.61
N GLN A 366 38.78 19.87 5.63
CA GLN A 366 38.10 20.44 4.46
C GLN A 366 38.71 21.77 4.05
N ASP A 367 39.05 22.65 5.01
CA ASP A 367 39.72 23.92 4.75
C ASP A 367 41.11 23.72 4.15
N ASN A 368 41.85 22.69 4.61
CA ASN A 368 43.17 22.33 4.12
C ASN A 368 43.20 21.35 2.95
N LEU A 369 42.03 20.93 2.44
CA LEU A 369 41.93 19.87 1.42
C LEU A 369 42.71 20.21 0.14
N ASN A 370 42.71 21.44 -0.30
CA ASN A 370 43.43 21.85 -1.49
C ASN A 370 44.95 21.75 -1.28
N ASP A 371 45.47 22.07 -0.10
CA ASP A 371 46.89 21.93 0.24
C ASP A 371 47.28 20.44 0.25
N LEU A 372 46.44 19.55 0.78
CA LEU A 372 46.65 18.09 0.77
C LEU A 372 46.63 17.54 -0.66
N VAL A 373 45.77 18.08 -1.53
CA VAL A 373 45.74 17.73 -2.96
C VAL A 373 47.02 18.19 -3.63
N ASP A 374 47.48 19.44 -3.39
CA ASP A 374 48.71 19.98 -3.96
C ASP A 374 49.94 19.17 -3.52
N GLU A 375 50.00 18.81 -2.22
CA GLU A 375 51.04 17.92 -1.70
C GLU A 375 51.01 16.56 -2.41
N SER A 376 49.82 16.00 -2.61
CA SER A 376 49.62 14.73 -3.30
C SER A 376 50.07 14.82 -4.76
N ILE A 377 49.81 15.91 -5.45
CA ILE A 377 50.30 16.16 -6.82
C ILE A 377 51.84 16.12 -6.89
N LEU A 378 52.51 16.67 -5.90
CA LEU A 378 53.97 16.66 -5.83
C LEU A 378 54.57 15.25 -5.64
N LEU A 379 53.80 14.29 -5.13
CA LEU A 379 54.22 12.88 -5.00
C LEU A 379 54.41 12.25 -6.38
N PHE A 380 53.62 12.60 -7.39
CA PHE A 380 53.76 12.05 -8.75
C PHE A 380 55.02 12.53 -9.46
N ALA A 381 55.64 13.61 -9.01
CA ALA A 381 56.93 14.03 -9.52
C ALA A 381 58.11 13.27 -8.89
N LYS A 382 57.87 12.50 -7.81
CA LYS A 382 58.92 11.73 -7.10
C LYS A 382 58.97 10.31 -7.66
N THR A 383 60.12 9.86 -8.13
CA THR A 383 60.33 8.50 -8.60
C THR A 383 60.13 7.50 -7.42
N ASN A 384 59.20 6.56 -7.53
CA ASN A 384 58.96 5.49 -6.55
C ASN A 384 58.46 5.97 -5.17
N SER A 385 57.47 6.88 -5.11
CA SER A 385 56.86 7.25 -3.84
C SER A 385 56.06 6.08 -3.28
N SER A 386 56.41 5.62 -2.07
CA SER A 386 55.69 4.55 -1.37
C SER A 386 54.29 5.00 -0.88
N GLU A 387 53.94 6.27 -1.09
CA GLU A 387 52.66 6.84 -0.70
C GLU A 387 51.63 6.80 -1.83
N LEU A 388 52.05 6.46 -3.05
CA LEU A 388 51.17 6.24 -4.19
C LEU A 388 50.82 4.75 -4.28
N THR A 389 49.56 4.51 -4.66
CA THR A 389 49.05 3.18 -4.93
C THR A 389 48.88 3.00 -6.42
N SER A 390 49.39 1.92 -7.00
CA SER A 390 49.21 1.58 -8.40
C SER A 390 48.31 0.35 -8.53
N TYR A 391 47.34 0.42 -9.45
CA TYR A 391 46.56 -0.72 -9.91
C TYR A 391 46.88 -0.98 -11.36
N GLU A 392 47.37 -2.20 -11.63
CA GLU A 392 47.57 -2.75 -12.96
C GLU A 392 46.34 -3.58 -13.34
N ASP A 393 46.01 -3.62 -14.62
CA ASP A 393 44.88 -4.40 -15.16
C ASP A 393 43.50 -4.06 -14.52
N LEU A 394 43.22 -2.78 -14.22
CA LEU A 394 41.96 -2.36 -13.67
C LEU A 394 40.82 -2.63 -14.67
N LYS A 395 39.78 -3.33 -14.22
CA LYS A 395 38.58 -3.66 -15.01
C LYS A 395 37.42 -2.72 -14.67
N ARG A 396 36.44 -2.60 -15.60
CA ARG A 396 35.24 -1.77 -15.40
C ARG A 396 34.34 -2.19 -14.24
N ASP A 397 34.34 -3.45 -13.89
CA ASP A 397 33.53 -4.06 -12.81
C ASP A 397 34.27 -4.15 -11.47
N THR A 398 35.38 -3.44 -11.35
CA THR A 398 36.16 -3.44 -10.11
C THR A 398 35.37 -2.83 -8.94
N SER A 399 35.52 -3.44 -7.76
CA SER A 399 35.05 -2.90 -6.49
C SER A 399 36.14 -2.19 -5.68
N LEU A 400 37.33 -2.02 -6.24
CA LEU A 400 38.49 -1.40 -5.56
C LEU A 400 38.39 0.12 -5.47
N LEU A 401 37.59 0.74 -6.35
CA LEU A 401 37.41 2.18 -6.47
C LEU A 401 35.91 2.51 -6.54
N PRO A 402 35.50 3.76 -6.23
CA PRO A 402 34.13 4.19 -6.41
C PRO A 402 33.69 4.04 -7.89
N ASN A 403 32.48 3.54 -8.13
CA ASN A 403 31.93 3.29 -9.46
C ASN A 403 31.95 4.55 -10.37
N SER A 404 31.71 5.72 -9.80
CA SER A 404 31.79 6.98 -10.50
C SER A 404 33.23 7.32 -10.97
N MET A 405 34.22 7.04 -10.11
CA MET A 405 35.63 7.19 -10.47
C MET A 405 36.05 6.20 -11.56
N VAL A 406 35.62 4.94 -11.44
CA VAL A 406 35.87 3.93 -12.49
C VAL A 406 35.29 4.40 -13.82
N SER A 407 34.06 4.91 -13.81
CA SER A 407 33.42 5.43 -15.02
C SER A 407 34.21 6.59 -15.64
N GLU A 408 34.73 7.52 -14.83
CA GLU A 408 35.58 8.62 -15.28
C GLU A 408 36.91 8.12 -15.88
N ILE A 409 37.60 7.20 -15.16
CA ILE A 409 38.86 6.59 -15.64
C ILE A 409 38.64 5.94 -17.02
N PHE A 410 37.55 5.18 -17.19
CA PHE A 410 37.26 4.49 -18.44
C PHE A 410 36.72 5.42 -19.57
N ALA A 411 36.40 6.64 -19.29
CA ALA A 411 36.09 7.67 -20.30
C ALA A 411 37.33 8.37 -20.85
N LEU A 412 38.49 8.25 -20.17
CA LEU A 412 39.75 8.90 -20.61
C LEU A 412 40.29 8.27 -21.89
N ARG A 413 41.02 9.05 -22.66
CA ARG A 413 41.62 8.69 -23.95
C ARG A 413 43.15 8.65 -23.86
N ASN A 414 43.80 8.11 -24.89
CA ASN A 414 45.27 8.00 -25.00
C ASN A 414 46.01 9.34 -24.86
N ASP A 415 45.45 10.45 -25.33
CA ASP A 415 46.02 11.80 -25.21
C ASP A 415 45.94 12.36 -23.76
N GLN A 416 45.29 11.64 -22.86
CA GLN A 416 45.13 12.02 -21.47
C GLN A 416 45.94 11.16 -20.49
N ILE A 417 46.75 10.23 -21.00
CA ILE A 417 47.69 9.44 -20.24
C ILE A 417 48.74 10.35 -19.56
N ASN A 418 49.15 10.01 -18.35
CA ASN A 418 50.09 10.75 -17.50
C ASN A 418 49.67 12.17 -17.13
N GLN A 419 48.37 12.51 -17.26
CA GLN A 419 47.83 13.77 -16.76
C GLN A 419 47.31 13.54 -15.33
N ILE A 420 47.79 14.35 -14.39
CA ILE A 420 47.30 14.29 -13.00
C ILE A 420 45.90 14.87 -12.94
N ARG A 421 44.99 14.16 -12.28
CA ARG A 421 43.58 14.47 -12.13
C ARG A 421 43.16 14.41 -10.70
N ARG A 422 42.10 15.11 -10.35
CA ARG A 422 41.39 15.03 -9.07
C ARG A 422 40.02 14.45 -9.31
N PHE A 423 39.60 13.57 -8.42
CA PHE A 423 38.26 13.03 -8.34
C PHE A 423 37.77 13.12 -6.87
N ASP A 424 36.62 13.73 -6.66
CA ASP A 424 35.99 13.84 -5.34
C ASP A 424 34.81 12.86 -5.29
N SER A 425 34.87 11.90 -4.37
CA SER A 425 33.80 10.89 -4.21
C SER A 425 32.63 11.42 -3.40
N LEU A 426 31.44 10.84 -3.63
CA LEU A 426 30.24 11.15 -2.82
C LEU A 426 30.38 10.72 -1.35
N GLU A 427 31.32 9.82 -1.06
CA GLU A 427 31.59 9.29 0.28
C GLU A 427 32.57 10.19 1.08
N GLY A 428 33.02 11.30 0.47
CA GLY A 428 33.89 12.30 1.11
C GLY A 428 35.39 12.04 0.91
N ASP A 429 35.79 11.02 0.16
CA ASP A 429 37.19 10.82 -0.20
C ASP A 429 37.59 11.59 -1.44
N THR A 430 38.79 12.17 -1.46
CA THR A 430 39.39 12.79 -2.66
C THR A 430 40.52 11.90 -3.18
N TYR A 431 40.54 11.70 -4.49
CA TYR A 431 41.58 10.95 -5.18
C TYR A 431 42.35 11.87 -6.11
N VAL A 432 43.67 11.84 -6.00
CA VAL A 432 44.58 12.41 -7.00
C VAL A 432 45.15 11.23 -7.78
N TYR A 433 44.98 11.21 -9.10
CA TYR A 433 45.31 10.03 -9.89
C TYR A 433 45.88 10.38 -11.27
N THR A 434 46.57 9.40 -11.87
CA THR A 434 46.98 9.38 -13.28
C THR A 434 46.48 8.13 -13.96
N LEU A 435 46.12 8.24 -15.22
CA LEU A 435 45.98 7.09 -16.11
C LEU A 435 47.39 6.81 -16.69
N ASP A 436 47.94 5.65 -16.38
CA ASP A 436 49.31 5.32 -16.78
C ASP A 436 49.33 4.58 -18.10
N SER A 437 48.41 3.66 -18.35
CA SER A 437 48.27 2.96 -19.63
C SER A 437 46.81 2.62 -19.95
N ILE A 438 46.54 2.35 -21.21
CA ILE A 438 45.31 1.76 -21.74
C ILE A 438 45.72 0.52 -22.52
N ASP A 439 45.50 -0.66 -21.91
CA ASP A 439 45.84 -1.93 -22.55
C ASP A 439 44.63 -2.50 -23.29
N GLN A 440 44.80 -2.78 -24.58
CA GLN A 440 43.81 -3.48 -25.37
C GLN A 440 44.14 -4.98 -25.31
N ILE A 441 43.16 -5.77 -24.81
CA ILE A 441 43.26 -7.21 -24.87
C ILE A 441 42.99 -7.64 -26.31
N GLU A 442 43.99 -8.24 -26.97
CA GLU A 442 43.75 -8.98 -28.21
C GLU A 442 43.03 -10.29 -27.83
N LEU A 443 41.83 -10.50 -28.36
CA LEU A 443 41.07 -11.72 -28.19
C LEU A 443 41.86 -12.87 -28.85
N GLU A 444 42.42 -13.80 -28.02
CA GLU A 444 42.88 -15.08 -28.54
C GLU A 444 41.66 -15.98 -28.85
N ASP A 445 41.58 -16.52 -30.07
CA ASP A 445 40.50 -17.43 -30.50
C ASP A 445 40.42 -18.64 -29.58
N SER A 446 39.39 -18.74 -28.78
CA SER A 446 38.89 -19.94 -28.09
C SER A 446 38.96 -20.03 -26.56
N SER A 447 38.02 -19.35 -25.89
CA SER A 447 37.56 -19.82 -24.57
C SER A 447 36.02 -19.75 -24.48
N ASP A 448 35.40 -20.55 -23.60
CA ASP A 448 33.94 -20.50 -23.35
C ASP A 448 33.50 -19.12 -22.80
N GLU A 449 34.38 -18.38 -22.15
CA GLU A 449 34.16 -16.99 -21.71
C GLU A 449 34.05 -16.03 -22.88
N ASP A 450 34.89 -16.21 -23.94
CA ASP A 450 34.83 -15.36 -25.14
C ASP A 450 33.51 -15.56 -25.90
N SER A 451 32.92 -16.74 -25.85
CA SER A 451 31.61 -17.00 -26.47
C SER A 451 30.48 -16.27 -25.75
N GLN A 452 30.48 -16.15 -24.42
CA GLN A 452 29.50 -15.40 -23.65
C GLN A 452 29.66 -13.88 -23.85
N GLN A 453 30.88 -13.37 -23.89
CA GLN A 453 31.17 -11.97 -24.14
C GLN A 453 30.77 -11.56 -25.56
N ASN A 454 31.00 -12.42 -26.55
CA ASN A 454 30.57 -12.23 -27.93
C ASN A 454 29.03 -12.21 -28.06
N GLU A 455 28.33 -13.08 -27.37
CA GLU A 455 26.86 -13.07 -27.34
C GLU A 455 26.31 -11.83 -26.62
N PHE A 456 26.94 -11.39 -25.53
CA PHE A 456 26.61 -10.14 -24.86
C PHE A 456 26.84 -8.93 -25.78
N ALA A 457 28.01 -8.90 -26.46
CA ALA A 457 28.34 -7.81 -27.39
C ALA A 457 27.36 -7.77 -28.57
N LYS A 458 27.00 -8.91 -29.14
CA LYS A 458 25.97 -8.99 -30.20
C LYS A 458 24.65 -8.45 -29.70
N SER A 459 24.20 -8.89 -28.53
CA SER A 459 22.96 -8.39 -27.93
C SER A 459 22.97 -6.88 -27.68
N ALA A 460 24.10 -6.35 -27.22
CA ALA A 460 24.26 -4.91 -26.99
C ALA A 460 24.20 -4.11 -28.29
N VAL A 461 24.86 -4.55 -29.36
CA VAL A 461 24.81 -3.88 -30.69
C VAL A 461 23.41 -3.95 -31.26
N ILE A 462 22.73 -5.10 -31.20
CA ILE A 462 21.34 -5.27 -31.64
C ILE A 462 20.41 -4.31 -30.90
N ASN A 463 20.54 -4.18 -29.58
CA ASN A 463 19.73 -3.26 -28.79
C ASN A 463 19.95 -1.78 -29.14
N ILE A 464 21.19 -1.40 -29.50
CA ILE A 464 21.51 -0.06 -29.98
C ILE A 464 20.85 0.19 -31.35
N GLU A 465 20.96 -0.75 -32.29
CA GLU A 465 20.33 -0.68 -33.61
C GLU A 465 18.80 -0.61 -33.52
N ASP A 466 18.19 -1.42 -32.65
CA ASP A 466 16.75 -1.38 -32.38
C ASP A 466 16.32 -0.02 -31.81
N SER A 467 17.11 0.53 -30.89
CA SER A 467 16.83 1.84 -30.29
C SER A 467 16.89 2.95 -31.34
N LEU A 468 17.91 2.95 -32.21
CA LEU A 468 18.06 3.90 -33.31
C LEU A 468 16.94 3.74 -34.34
N LEU A 469 16.56 2.51 -34.68
CA LEU A 469 15.43 2.22 -35.58
C LEU A 469 14.13 2.75 -35.00
N MET A 470 13.87 2.50 -33.70
CA MET A 470 12.66 2.98 -33.02
C MET A 470 12.62 4.51 -32.94
N GLU A 471 13.75 5.17 -32.73
CA GLU A 471 13.87 6.64 -32.77
C GLU A 471 13.56 7.18 -34.18
N GLN A 472 14.11 6.55 -35.21
CA GLN A 472 13.86 6.93 -36.62
C GLN A 472 12.39 6.69 -37.01
N LEU A 473 11.78 5.56 -36.57
CA LEU A 473 10.37 5.29 -36.78
C LEU A 473 9.47 6.31 -36.06
N ARG A 474 9.81 6.69 -34.85
CA ARG A 474 9.07 7.72 -34.07
C ARG A 474 9.17 9.09 -34.71
N SER A 475 10.37 9.48 -35.23
CA SER A 475 10.59 10.77 -35.90
C SER A 475 9.79 10.88 -37.21
N ASN A 476 9.57 9.75 -37.90
CA ASN A 476 8.82 9.66 -39.15
C ASN A 476 7.31 9.36 -38.97
N ALA A 477 6.87 9.00 -37.77
CA ALA A 477 5.49 8.63 -37.49
C ALA A 477 4.60 9.86 -37.26
N SER A 478 3.44 9.88 -37.92
CA SER A 478 2.35 10.81 -37.57
C SER A 478 1.49 10.22 -36.47
N ILE A 479 1.74 10.57 -35.23
CA ILE A 479 0.96 10.10 -34.08
C ILE A 479 -0.30 10.95 -33.94
N LYS A 480 -1.47 10.37 -34.24
CA LYS A 480 -2.76 10.94 -33.89
C LYS A 480 -3.18 10.42 -32.52
N LEU A 481 -3.13 11.28 -31.51
CA LEU A 481 -3.77 10.99 -30.22
C LEU A 481 -5.28 10.99 -30.44
N GLY A 482 -5.91 9.83 -30.31
CA GLY A 482 -7.36 9.72 -30.27
C GLY A 482 -7.86 10.50 -29.03
N ASN A 483 -8.90 11.29 -29.18
CA ASN A 483 -9.59 11.91 -28.07
C ASN A 483 -10.16 10.79 -27.16
N LEU A 484 -9.49 10.55 -26.04
CA LEU A 484 -10.09 9.88 -24.89
C LEU A 484 -10.99 10.91 -24.22
N LEU A 485 -12.27 10.90 -24.59
CA LEU A 485 -13.37 11.47 -23.82
C LEU A 485 -14.12 10.33 -23.14
#